data_f2af8052da4c5c90b0d58ae50aaec8c4
#
_entry.id   f2af8052da4c5c90b0d58ae50aaec8c4
#
_cell.length_a   1.000
_cell.length_b   1.000
_cell.length_c   1.000
_cell.angle_alpha   90.00
_cell.angle_beta   90.00
_cell.angle_gamma   90.00
#
_symmetry.space_group_name_H-M   'P 1'
#
loop_
_entity.id
_entity.type
_entity.pdbx_description
1 polymer ?
#
loop_
_entity_poly.entity_id
_entity_poly.type
_entity_poly.pdbx_seq_one_letter_code
_entity_poly.pdbx_strand_id
1 'polypeptide(L)'
;MRETLKKLRDTLRPIYGVSETQAIIRIMFHYLKGWDTVDILIHESDELSPFMKSEIDKILSRLLNHEPIQYITGEARFNGLTLKVTSDVLIPRPETDELVDMITTENSDAEDLRVLDIATGSGCIAIALARTLKFPHVSALDVSEKALKVAEENARNLKTDIKFIHADIFKWEPDNKYDIIVSNPPYIDESEKNAMERNVLDYEPASALFVPDDNPLVFYKRIAQIAKDSLAAHGILYFEINPRHAEELSSYLTSEGFDNVEVIRDSFGKQRFIKAYHNEG
;
A
#
# COMPACT_ATOMS: atom_id res chain seq x y z
N MET A 1 -16.66 -7.71 -29.64
CA MET A 1 -16.17 -7.10 -28.43
C MET A 1 -16.59 -5.62 -28.28
N ARG A 2 -16.73 -4.84 -29.35
CA ARG A 2 -17.16 -3.41 -29.30
C ARG A 2 -18.41 -3.17 -28.46
N GLU A 3 -19.45 -3.98 -28.63
CA GLU A 3 -20.69 -3.83 -27.84
C GLU A 3 -20.45 -4.07 -26.33
N THR A 4 -19.61 -5.05 -26.00
CA THR A 4 -19.25 -5.33 -24.60
C THR A 4 -18.47 -4.17 -23.97
N LEU A 5 -17.48 -3.62 -24.68
CA LEU A 5 -16.73 -2.45 -24.23
C LEU A 5 -17.62 -1.22 -24.06
N LYS A 6 -18.56 -1.02 -25.00
CA LYS A 6 -19.55 0.05 -24.89
C LYS A 6 -20.43 -0.15 -23.66
N LYS A 7 -21.00 -1.34 -23.47
CA LYS A 7 -21.80 -1.70 -22.28
C LYS A 7 -21.03 -1.41 -21.00
N LEU A 8 -19.77 -1.85 -20.89
CA LEU A 8 -18.93 -1.64 -19.71
C LEU A 8 -18.74 -0.14 -19.44
N ARG A 9 -18.38 0.63 -20.48
CA ARG A 9 -18.18 2.09 -20.34
C ARG A 9 -19.47 2.80 -19.92
N ASP A 10 -20.58 2.49 -20.58
CA ASP A 10 -21.86 3.15 -20.31
C ASP A 10 -22.39 2.83 -18.89
N THR A 11 -22.09 1.62 -18.39
CA THR A 11 -22.52 1.15 -17.07
C THR A 11 -21.61 1.66 -15.95
N LEU A 12 -20.28 1.68 -16.13
CA LEU A 12 -19.32 1.99 -15.06
C LEU A 12 -19.02 3.48 -14.94
N ARG A 13 -19.05 4.26 -16.04
CA ARG A 13 -18.74 5.69 -16.01
C ARG A 13 -19.58 6.52 -15.04
N PRO A 14 -20.88 6.29 -14.87
CA PRO A 14 -21.68 7.03 -13.89
C PRO A 14 -21.24 6.82 -12.44
N ILE A 15 -20.55 5.70 -12.15
CA ILE A 15 -20.11 5.30 -10.81
C ILE A 15 -18.67 5.73 -10.57
N TYR A 16 -17.76 5.41 -11.50
CA TYR A 16 -16.31 5.51 -11.34
C TYR A 16 -15.68 6.68 -12.13
N GLY A 17 -16.44 7.37 -12.95
CA GLY A 17 -15.88 8.36 -13.86
C GLY A 17 -15.13 7.75 -15.04
N VAL A 18 -14.55 8.60 -15.91
CA VAL A 18 -13.96 8.16 -17.18
C VAL A 18 -12.63 7.44 -16.98
N SER A 19 -11.73 8.04 -16.20
CA SER A 19 -10.37 7.53 -15.99
C SER A 19 -10.36 6.18 -15.29
N GLU A 20 -11.06 6.08 -14.17
CA GLU A 20 -11.12 4.84 -13.39
C GLU A 20 -11.85 3.72 -14.15
N THR A 21 -12.93 4.04 -14.88
CA THR A 21 -13.59 3.05 -15.76
C THR A 21 -12.60 2.45 -16.77
N GLN A 22 -11.72 3.26 -17.36
CA GLN A 22 -10.71 2.75 -18.29
C GLN A 22 -9.69 1.85 -17.60
N ALA A 23 -9.25 2.23 -16.39
CA ALA A 23 -8.36 1.41 -15.58
C ALA A 23 -9.00 0.06 -15.21
N ILE A 24 -10.25 0.07 -14.75
CA ILE A 24 -11.02 -1.14 -14.42
C ILE A 24 -11.12 -2.07 -15.63
N ILE A 25 -11.49 -1.56 -16.81
CA ILE A 25 -11.59 -2.36 -18.04
C ILE A 25 -10.23 -2.97 -18.39
N ARG A 26 -9.13 -2.23 -18.29
CA ARG A 26 -7.79 -2.73 -18.54
C ARG A 26 -7.41 -3.85 -17.57
N ILE A 27 -7.66 -3.68 -16.27
CA ILE A 27 -7.39 -4.71 -15.26
C ILE A 27 -8.24 -5.95 -15.53
N MET A 28 -9.52 -5.79 -15.83
CA MET A 28 -10.44 -6.89 -16.15
C MET A 28 -9.94 -7.73 -17.35
N PHE A 29 -9.56 -7.09 -18.46
CA PHE A 29 -9.08 -7.81 -19.64
C PHE A 29 -7.68 -8.39 -19.43
N HIS A 30 -6.83 -7.73 -18.64
CA HIS A 30 -5.57 -8.32 -18.23
C HIS A 30 -5.77 -9.61 -17.43
N TYR A 31 -6.64 -9.57 -16.42
CA TYR A 31 -6.99 -10.75 -15.62
C TYR A 31 -7.57 -11.91 -16.45
N LEU A 32 -8.51 -11.59 -17.34
CA LEU A 32 -9.24 -12.62 -18.10
C LEU A 32 -8.44 -13.18 -19.28
N LYS A 33 -7.51 -12.41 -19.86
CA LYS A 33 -6.84 -12.73 -21.13
C LYS A 33 -5.33 -12.48 -21.13
N GLY A 34 -4.77 -11.83 -20.12
CA GLY A 34 -3.41 -11.31 -20.15
C GLY A 34 -3.23 -10.11 -21.10
N TRP A 35 -4.31 -9.49 -21.55
CA TRP A 35 -4.28 -8.41 -22.53
C TRP A 35 -3.91 -7.08 -21.92
N ASP A 36 -3.06 -6.35 -22.64
CA ASP A 36 -2.78 -4.94 -22.36
C ASP A 36 -3.74 -4.01 -23.14
N THR A 37 -3.47 -2.70 -23.10
CA THR A 37 -4.30 -1.70 -23.79
C THR A 37 -4.25 -1.86 -25.33
N VAL A 38 -3.09 -2.27 -25.88
CA VAL A 38 -2.89 -2.46 -27.30
C VAL A 38 -3.64 -3.70 -27.78
N ASP A 39 -3.58 -4.78 -27.02
CA ASP A 39 -4.32 -6.01 -27.31
C ASP A 39 -5.83 -5.77 -27.34
N ILE A 40 -6.36 -5.00 -26.36
CA ILE A 40 -7.78 -4.63 -26.31
C ILE A 40 -8.21 -3.88 -27.59
N LEU A 41 -7.35 -3.00 -28.11
CA LEU A 41 -7.62 -2.26 -29.33
C LEU A 41 -7.56 -3.15 -30.58
N ILE A 42 -6.54 -4.01 -30.69
CA ILE A 42 -6.37 -4.94 -31.81
C ILE A 42 -7.57 -5.87 -31.91
N HIS A 43 -8.01 -6.40 -30.77
CA HIS A 43 -9.10 -7.38 -30.71
C HIS A 43 -10.50 -6.76 -30.58
N GLU A 44 -10.64 -5.43 -30.72
CA GLU A 44 -11.92 -4.75 -30.53
C GLU A 44 -13.04 -5.27 -31.45
N SER A 45 -12.68 -5.77 -32.63
CA SER A 45 -13.64 -6.31 -33.62
C SER A 45 -13.96 -7.80 -33.43
N ASP A 46 -13.24 -8.50 -32.56
CA ASP A 46 -13.41 -9.91 -32.38
C ASP A 46 -14.71 -10.26 -31.64
N GLU A 47 -15.18 -11.46 -31.82
CA GLU A 47 -16.31 -11.98 -31.07
C GLU A 47 -15.83 -12.65 -29.78
N LEU A 48 -16.39 -12.19 -28.65
CA LEU A 48 -16.14 -12.82 -27.36
C LEU A 48 -16.94 -14.13 -27.24
N SER A 49 -16.28 -15.16 -26.72
CA SER A 49 -16.96 -16.42 -26.42
C SER A 49 -18.08 -16.23 -25.38
N PRO A 50 -19.09 -17.12 -25.35
CA PRO A 50 -20.13 -17.09 -24.32
C PRO A 50 -19.55 -17.17 -22.89
N PHE A 51 -18.48 -17.93 -22.68
CA PHE A 51 -17.75 -18.02 -21.42
C PHE A 51 -17.20 -16.65 -21.01
N MET A 52 -16.48 -15.97 -21.92
CA MET A 52 -15.93 -14.64 -21.64
C MET A 52 -17.01 -13.61 -21.31
N LYS A 53 -18.12 -13.62 -22.05
CA LYS A 53 -19.25 -12.74 -21.75
C LYS A 53 -19.79 -12.98 -20.36
N SER A 54 -19.94 -14.27 -19.96
CA SER A 54 -20.38 -14.64 -18.60
C SER A 54 -19.43 -14.17 -17.51
N GLU A 55 -18.10 -14.33 -17.69
CA GLU A 55 -17.12 -13.88 -16.70
C GLU A 55 -17.11 -12.33 -16.56
N ILE A 56 -17.20 -11.62 -17.68
CA ILE A 56 -17.34 -10.15 -17.68
C ILE A 56 -18.60 -9.72 -16.93
N ASP A 57 -19.73 -10.39 -17.16
CA ASP A 57 -21.00 -10.05 -16.46
C ASP A 57 -20.92 -10.34 -14.96
N LYS A 58 -20.22 -11.39 -14.52
CA LYS A 58 -19.94 -11.65 -13.10
C LYS A 58 -19.11 -10.54 -12.46
N ILE A 59 -18.01 -10.16 -13.11
CA ILE A 59 -17.15 -9.05 -12.65
C ILE A 59 -17.95 -7.76 -12.60
N LEU A 60 -18.71 -7.45 -13.66
CA LEU A 60 -19.55 -6.25 -13.72
C LEU A 60 -20.56 -6.19 -12.57
N SER A 61 -21.21 -7.34 -12.23
CA SER A 61 -22.15 -7.42 -11.12
C SER A 61 -21.50 -7.08 -9.76
N ARG A 62 -20.26 -7.52 -9.53
CA ARG A 62 -19.50 -7.20 -8.31
C ARG A 62 -19.10 -5.73 -8.27
N LEU A 63 -18.63 -5.17 -9.40
CA LEU A 63 -18.31 -3.74 -9.53
C LEU A 63 -19.54 -2.84 -9.28
N LEU A 64 -20.73 -3.23 -9.73
CA LEU A 64 -21.96 -2.49 -9.45
C LEU A 64 -22.35 -2.48 -7.97
N ASN A 65 -21.81 -3.41 -7.19
CA ASN A 65 -21.89 -3.41 -5.72
C ASN A 65 -20.73 -2.65 -5.07
N HIS A 66 -19.94 -1.90 -5.85
CA HIS A 66 -18.76 -1.15 -5.41
C HIS A 66 -17.58 -2.01 -4.93
N GLU A 67 -17.56 -3.32 -5.21
CA GLU A 67 -16.42 -4.14 -4.83
C GLU A 67 -15.18 -3.74 -5.66
N PRO A 68 -14.01 -3.48 -5.03
CA PRO A 68 -12.81 -3.09 -5.73
C PRO A 68 -12.38 -4.14 -6.77
N ILE A 69 -11.99 -3.69 -7.96
CA ILE A 69 -11.54 -4.60 -9.03
C ILE A 69 -10.37 -5.47 -8.56
N GLN A 70 -9.50 -4.96 -7.69
CA GLN A 70 -8.37 -5.69 -7.14
C GLN A 70 -8.81 -6.89 -6.28
N TYR A 71 -9.87 -6.73 -5.48
CA TYR A 71 -10.43 -7.86 -4.72
C TYR A 71 -11.20 -8.83 -5.61
N ILE A 72 -11.80 -8.32 -6.69
CA ILE A 72 -12.49 -9.17 -7.67
C ILE A 72 -11.50 -10.10 -8.40
N THR A 73 -10.35 -9.55 -8.78
CA THR A 73 -9.28 -10.31 -9.47
C THR A 73 -8.34 -11.02 -8.51
N GLY A 74 -8.31 -10.61 -7.24
CA GLY A 74 -7.37 -11.11 -6.24
C GLY A 74 -5.96 -10.55 -6.38
N GLU A 75 -5.74 -9.54 -7.23
CA GLU A 75 -4.42 -9.02 -7.58
C GLU A 75 -4.39 -7.49 -7.58
N ALA A 76 -3.26 -6.92 -7.14
CA ALA A 76 -2.93 -5.50 -7.26
C ALA A 76 -1.54 -5.30 -7.84
N ARG A 77 -1.34 -4.23 -8.62
CA ARG A 77 -0.03 -3.81 -9.11
C ARG A 77 0.61 -2.87 -8.11
N PHE A 78 1.89 -3.08 -7.80
CA PHE A 78 2.68 -2.26 -6.90
C PHE A 78 4.16 -2.38 -7.24
N ASN A 79 4.85 -1.28 -7.45
CA ASN A 79 6.29 -1.20 -7.76
C ASN A 79 6.74 -2.20 -8.83
N GLY A 80 5.99 -2.26 -9.95
CA GLY A 80 6.23 -3.21 -11.03
C GLY A 80 5.89 -4.68 -10.71
N LEU A 81 5.47 -4.98 -9.48
CA LEU A 81 5.10 -6.31 -9.02
C LEU A 81 3.60 -6.57 -9.15
N THR A 82 3.21 -7.83 -9.20
CA THR A 82 1.82 -8.26 -9.02
C THR A 82 1.71 -8.95 -7.66
N LEU A 83 0.90 -8.37 -6.78
CA LEU A 83 0.67 -8.85 -5.42
C LEU A 83 -0.72 -9.44 -5.31
N LYS A 84 -0.85 -10.54 -4.58
CA LYS A 84 -2.14 -11.04 -4.12
C LYS A 84 -2.73 -10.08 -3.10
N VAL A 85 -4.03 -9.80 -3.23
CA VAL A 85 -4.79 -9.02 -2.26
C VAL A 85 -6.13 -9.70 -1.95
N THR A 86 -6.59 -9.55 -0.73
CA THR A 86 -7.89 -10.01 -0.24
C THR A 86 -8.49 -8.91 0.64
N SER A 87 -9.75 -9.05 1.04
CA SER A 87 -10.38 -8.14 2.01
C SER A 87 -9.72 -8.11 3.39
N ASP A 88 -8.68 -8.90 3.62
CA ASP A 88 -7.90 -8.90 4.87
C ASP A 88 -6.73 -7.91 4.86
N VAL A 89 -6.42 -7.26 3.71
CA VAL A 89 -5.32 -6.31 3.54
C VAL A 89 -5.77 -5.07 2.79
N LEU A 90 -5.16 -3.93 3.11
CA LEU A 90 -5.31 -2.70 2.32
C LEU A 90 -4.82 -2.95 0.89
N ILE A 91 -5.55 -2.46 -0.11
CA ILE A 91 -5.07 -2.46 -1.49
C ILE A 91 -3.88 -1.49 -1.58
N PRO A 92 -2.69 -1.93 -2.04
CA PRO A 92 -1.53 -1.06 -2.21
C PRO A 92 -1.86 0.19 -3.03
N ARG A 93 -1.43 1.36 -2.55
CA ARG A 93 -1.73 2.66 -3.16
C ARG A 93 -0.56 3.16 -4.02
N PRO A 94 -0.83 3.91 -5.09
CA PRO A 94 0.23 4.51 -5.92
C PRO A 94 1.17 5.44 -5.13
N GLU A 95 0.65 6.15 -4.13
CA GLU A 95 1.46 7.01 -3.27
C GLU A 95 2.49 6.21 -2.46
N THR A 96 2.12 5.01 -2.01
CA THR A 96 3.05 4.12 -1.31
C THR A 96 4.19 3.62 -2.23
N ASP A 97 3.96 3.54 -3.56
CA ASP A 97 5.04 3.29 -4.54
C ASP A 97 6.11 4.39 -4.51
N GLU A 98 5.69 5.65 -4.43
CA GLU A 98 6.61 6.79 -4.35
C GLU A 98 7.48 6.73 -3.08
N LEU A 99 6.92 6.25 -1.94
CA LEU A 99 7.68 6.03 -0.71
C LEU A 99 8.78 4.98 -0.91
N VAL A 100 8.47 3.87 -1.57
CA VAL A 100 9.46 2.81 -1.87
C VAL A 100 10.54 3.33 -2.81
N ASP A 101 10.16 4.05 -3.87
CA ASP A 101 11.09 4.63 -4.84
C ASP A 101 12.05 5.63 -4.17
N MET A 102 11.55 6.46 -3.25
CA MET A 102 12.35 7.39 -2.47
C MET A 102 13.38 6.63 -1.60
N ILE A 103 12.92 5.65 -0.81
CA ILE A 103 13.80 4.84 0.04
C ILE A 103 14.88 4.13 -0.79
N THR A 104 14.50 3.53 -1.91
CA THR A 104 15.42 2.80 -2.79
C THR A 104 16.46 3.75 -3.40
N THR A 105 16.03 4.92 -3.86
CA THR A 105 16.92 5.91 -4.49
C THR A 105 17.94 6.45 -3.50
N GLU A 106 17.49 6.83 -2.31
CA GLU A 106 18.35 7.38 -1.25
C GLU A 106 19.36 6.37 -0.71
N ASN A 107 19.09 5.08 -0.81
CA ASN A 107 19.91 4.00 -0.28
C ASN A 107 20.54 3.12 -1.39
N SER A 108 20.59 3.62 -2.63
CA SER A 108 21.03 2.84 -3.80
C SER A 108 22.47 2.30 -3.70
N ASP A 109 23.33 2.97 -2.96
CA ASP A 109 24.74 2.59 -2.79
C ASP A 109 25.00 1.78 -1.50
N ALA A 110 24.01 1.70 -0.61
CA ALA A 110 24.12 0.95 0.64
C ALA A 110 23.84 -0.55 0.43
N GLU A 111 24.55 -1.39 1.21
CA GLU A 111 24.42 -2.84 1.19
C GLU A 111 24.12 -3.36 2.60
N ASP A 112 23.52 -4.56 2.69
CA ASP A 112 23.26 -5.26 3.95
C ASP A 112 22.39 -4.48 4.95
N LEU A 113 21.51 -3.58 4.44
CA LEU A 113 20.63 -2.78 5.29
C LEU A 113 19.59 -3.65 6.01
N ARG A 114 19.42 -3.39 7.29
CA ARG A 114 18.35 -3.98 8.11
C ARG A 114 17.13 -3.09 8.04
N VAL A 115 16.05 -3.62 7.49
CA VAL A 115 14.81 -2.89 7.24
C VAL A 115 13.69 -3.47 8.09
N LEU A 116 12.89 -2.62 8.70
CA LEU A 116 11.65 -2.98 9.38
C LEU A 116 10.47 -2.26 8.75
N ASP A 117 9.53 -3.02 8.20
CA ASP A 117 8.23 -2.54 7.71
C ASP A 117 7.17 -2.80 8.77
N ILE A 118 6.61 -1.74 9.36
CA ILE A 118 5.59 -1.82 10.42
C ILE A 118 4.21 -1.57 9.83
N ALA A 119 3.23 -2.39 10.19
CA ALA A 119 1.90 -2.46 9.59
C ALA A 119 1.97 -2.84 8.10
N THR A 120 2.66 -3.96 7.83
CA THR A 120 3.04 -4.38 6.48
C THR A 120 1.87 -4.73 5.56
N GLY A 121 0.69 -5.07 6.10
CA GLY A 121 -0.50 -5.41 5.33
C GLY A 121 -0.28 -6.55 4.33
N SER A 122 -0.34 -6.25 3.04
CA SER A 122 -0.06 -7.22 1.96
C SER A 122 1.42 -7.57 1.80
N GLY A 123 2.32 -6.92 2.54
CA GLY A 123 3.77 -7.03 2.38
C GLY A 123 4.33 -6.15 1.26
N CYS A 124 3.56 -5.23 0.70
CA CYS A 124 3.94 -4.49 -0.51
C CYS A 124 5.24 -3.71 -0.34
N ILE A 125 5.41 -2.95 0.75
CA ILE A 125 6.63 -2.19 1.03
C ILE A 125 7.81 -3.14 1.29
N ALA A 126 7.64 -4.09 2.23
CA ALA A 126 8.70 -5.04 2.58
C ALA A 126 9.22 -5.82 1.37
N ILE A 127 8.31 -6.33 0.53
CA ILE A 127 8.66 -7.11 -0.66
C ILE A 127 9.36 -6.24 -1.72
N ALA A 128 8.86 -5.03 -1.95
CA ALA A 128 9.49 -4.11 -2.91
C ALA A 128 10.91 -3.74 -2.47
N LEU A 129 11.11 -3.38 -1.19
CA LEU A 129 12.44 -3.09 -0.64
C LEU A 129 13.37 -4.31 -0.66
N ALA A 130 12.86 -5.51 -0.35
CA ALA A 130 13.64 -6.74 -0.44
C ALA A 130 14.13 -7.05 -1.86
N ARG A 131 13.47 -6.53 -2.89
CA ARG A 131 13.83 -6.74 -4.30
C ARG A 131 14.70 -5.63 -4.90
N THR A 132 14.64 -4.42 -4.35
CA THR A 132 15.27 -3.24 -4.94
C THR A 132 16.56 -2.83 -4.23
N LEU A 133 16.66 -3.06 -2.92
CA LEU A 133 17.89 -2.81 -2.16
C LEU A 133 18.94 -3.90 -2.38
N LYS A 134 20.22 -3.60 -2.08
CA LYS A 134 21.34 -4.52 -2.22
C LYS A 134 21.49 -5.37 -0.95
N PHE A 135 21.19 -6.67 -1.07
CA PHE A 135 21.32 -7.66 0.02
C PHE A 135 20.64 -7.27 1.34
N PRO A 136 19.38 -6.74 1.34
CA PRO A 136 18.76 -6.26 2.56
C PRO A 136 18.30 -7.41 3.47
N HIS A 137 18.28 -7.13 4.77
CA HIS A 137 17.69 -7.99 5.80
C HIS A 137 16.32 -7.40 6.21
N VAL A 138 15.25 -7.85 5.58
CA VAL A 138 13.92 -7.27 5.76
C VAL A 138 13.12 -8.03 6.81
N SER A 139 12.57 -7.28 7.77
CA SER A 139 11.54 -7.73 8.71
C SER A 139 10.24 -6.99 8.45
N ALA A 140 9.12 -7.67 8.58
CA ALA A 140 7.78 -7.11 8.35
C ALA A 140 6.85 -7.49 9.51
N LEU A 141 6.21 -6.49 10.11
CA LEU A 141 5.37 -6.66 11.29
C LEU A 141 3.92 -6.26 10.99
N ASP A 142 2.98 -7.08 11.45
CA ASP A 142 1.55 -6.74 11.44
C ASP A 142 0.85 -7.37 12.65
N VAL A 143 -0.23 -6.75 13.11
CA VAL A 143 -1.11 -7.27 14.15
C VAL A 143 -2.10 -8.31 13.61
N SER A 144 -2.37 -8.27 12.32
CA SER A 144 -3.31 -9.16 11.63
C SER A 144 -2.61 -10.42 11.12
N GLU A 145 -2.87 -11.56 11.77
CA GLU A 145 -2.42 -12.86 11.28
C GLU A 145 -2.88 -13.16 9.84
N LYS A 146 -4.08 -12.66 9.46
CA LYS A 146 -4.62 -12.83 8.12
C LYS A 146 -3.85 -12.01 7.09
N ALA A 147 -3.49 -10.76 7.43
CA ALA A 147 -2.66 -9.92 6.59
C ALA A 147 -1.27 -10.56 6.39
N LEU A 148 -0.66 -11.05 7.46
CA LEU A 148 0.63 -11.75 7.37
C LEU A 148 0.58 -12.98 6.47
N LYS A 149 -0.51 -13.77 6.49
CA LYS A 149 -0.67 -14.91 5.56
C LYS A 149 -0.68 -14.47 4.10
N VAL A 150 -1.29 -13.33 3.78
CA VAL A 150 -1.26 -12.75 2.43
C VAL A 150 0.16 -12.28 2.10
N ALA A 151 0.82 -11.57 3.01
CA ALA A 151 2.19 -11.08 2.83
C ALA A 151 3.21 -12.23 2.65
N GLU A 152 3.12 -13.29 3.45
CA GLU A 152 3.95 -14.51 3.32
C GLU A 152 3.73 -15.21 1.97
N GLU A 153 2.48 -15.29 1.49
CA GLU A 153 2.18 -15.86 0.18
C GLU A 153 2.77 -15.00 -0.95
N ASN A 154 2.67 -13.68 -0.84
CA ASN A 154 3.28 -12.74 -1.77
C ASN A 154 4.81 -12.86 -1.79
N ALA A 155 5.45 -12.87 -0.62
CA ALA A 155 6.90 -13.05 -0.50
C ALA A 155 7.38 -14.34 -1.14
N ARG A 156 6.67 -15.46 -0.87
CA ARG A 156 6.97 -16.77 -1.46
C ARG A 156 6.83 -16.75 -2.98
N ASN A 157 5.74 -16.19 -3.51
CA ASN A 157 5.48 -16.12 -4.94
C ASN A 157 6.53 -15.26 -5.67
N LEU A 158 6.99 -14.19 -5.02
CA LEU A 158 7.98 -13.25 -5.54
C LEU A 158 9.43 -13.61 -5.16
N LYS A 159 9.63 -14.73 -4.43
CA LYS A 159 10.93 -15.28 -4.03
C LYS A 159 11.78 -14.28 -3.25
N THR A 160 11.17 -13.60 -2.28
CA THR A 160 11.86 -12.72 -1.34
C THR A 160 11.98 -13.39 0.02
N ASP A 161 13.11 -13.15 0.70
CA ASP A 161 13.35 -13.62 2.07
C ASP A 161 13.01 -12.48 3.05
N ILE A 162 11.94 -12.66 3.82
CA ILE A 162 11.43 -11.66 4.77
C ILE A 162 11.07 -12.34 6.07
N LYS A 163 11.53 -11.78 7.19
CA LYS A 163 11.16 -12.23 8.54
C LYS A 163 9.82 -11.60 8.90
N PHE A 164 8.74 -12.38 8.87
CA PHE A 164 7.42 -11.92 9.31
C PHE A 164 7.26 -12.03 10.83
N ILE A 165 6.66 -10.99 11.44
CA ILE A 165 6.47 -10.83 12.89
C ILE A 165 4.99 -10.54 13.14
N HIS A 166 4.30 -11.48 13.80
CA HIS A 166 2.92 -11.28 14.25
C HIS A 166 2.95 -10.64 15.64
N ALA A 167 2.69 -9.35 15.73
CA ALA A 167 2.71 -8.62 17.00
C ALA A 167 1.85 -7.36 16.98
N ASP A 168 1.33 -7.01 18.15
CA ASP A 168 0.72 -5.73 18.44
C ASP A 168 1.82 -4.73 18.80
N ILE A 169 2.01 -3.67 18.00
CA ILE A 169 3.08 -2.70 18.21
C ILE A 169 3.03 -2.02 19.59
N PHE A 170 1.86 -1.94 20.22
CA PHE A 170 1.73 -1.35 21.56
C PHE A 170 2.27 -2.24 22.67
N LYS A 171 2.58 -3.52 22.37
CA LYS A 171 3.13 -4.51 23.30
C LYS A 171 4.46 -5.09 22.84
N TRP A 172 4.80 -4.86 21.56
CA TRP A 172 6.01 -5.40 20.97
C TRP A 172 7.20 -4.48 21.24
N GLU A 173 8.33 -5.10 21.58
CA GLU A 173 9.62 -4.42 21.72
C GLU A 173 10.61 -5.04 20.74
N PRO A 174 11.38 -4.22 19.98
CA PRO A 174 12.36 -4.71 19.03
C PRO A 174 13.55 -5.36 19.75
N ASP A 175 14.01 -6.47 19.18
CA ASP A 175 15.20 -7.22 19.65
C ASP A 175 16.46 -6.93 18.81
N ASN A 176 16.35 -6.08 17.79
CA ASN A 176 17.41 -5.74 16.86
C ASN A 176 17.48 -4.24 16.58
N LYS A 177 18.61 -3.80 16.04
CA LYS A 177 18.75 -2.46 15.45
C LYS A 177 18.46 -2.52 13.95
N TYR A 178 17.84 -1.46 13.42
CA TYR A 178 17.47 -1.31 12.01
C TYR A 178 18.12 -0.06 11.42
N ASP A 179 18.48 -0.12 10.17
CA ASP A 179 19.03 1.02 9.43
C ASP A 179 17.90 1.85 8.81
N ILE A 180 16.76 1.17 8.48
CA ILE A 180 15.54 1.78 7.98
C ILE A 180 14.35 1.22 8.73
N ILE A 181 13.50 2.11 9.25
CA ILE A 181 12.14 1.77 9.71
C ILE A 181 11.16 2.51 8.81
N VAL A 182 10.22 1.78 8.21
CA VAL A 182 9.19 2.34 7.34
C VAL A 182 7.82 1.89 7.81
N SER A 183 6.83 2.76 7.67
CA SER A 183 5.43 2.39 7.97
C SER A 183 4.44 3.22 7.17
N ASN A 184 3.41 2.55 6.69
CA ASN A 184 2.14 3.14 6.27
C ASN A 184 1.04 2.66 7.24
N PRO A 185 0.98 3.22 8.47
CA PRO A 185 0.03 2.78 9.48
C PRO A 185 -1.35 3.36 9.21
N PRO A 186 -2.41 2.87 9.88
CA PRO A 186 -3.72 3.53 9.85
C PRO A 186 -3.61 5.01 10.24
N TYR A 187 -4.21 5.91 9.44
CA TYR A 187 -4.06 7.35 9.62
C TYR A 187 -5.31 8.18 9.28
N ILE A 188 -6.40 7.57 8.87
CA ILE A 188 -7.63 8.28 8.48
C ILE A 188 -8.45 8.53 9.74
N ASP A 189 -8.78 9.79 10.00
CA ASP A 189 -9.65 10.15 11.12
C ASP A 189 -11.04 9.53 10.93
N GLU A 190 -11.67 9.07 12.01
CA GLU A 190 -13.03 8.51 11.95
C GLU A 190 -14.05 9.49 11.36
N SER A 191 -13.86 10.79 11.57
CA SER A 191 -14.69 11.87 11.01
C SER A 191 -14.59 11.98 9.49
N GLU A 192 -13.53 11.45 8.86
CA GLU A 192 -13.35 11.48 7.41
C GLU A 192 -14.19 10.43 6.66
N LYS A 193 -14.75 9.43 7.36
CA LYS A 193 -15.54 8.33 6.77
C LYS A 193 -16.62 8.81 5.80
N ASN A 194 -17.31 9.91 6.14
CA ASN A 194 -18.44 10.40 5.32
C ASN A 194 -18.01 10.96 3.95
N ALA A 195 -16.72 11.25 3.76
CA ALA A 195 -16.16 11.77 2.51
C ALA A 195 -15.48 10.68 1.67
N MET A 196 -15.41 9.45 2.17
CA MET A 196 -14.72 8.34 1.51
C MET A 196 -15.63 7.60 0.53
N GLU A 197 -14.99 7.03 -0.50
CA GLU A 197 -15.65 6.21 -1.50
C GLU A 197 -16.16 4.89 -0.90
N ARG A 198 -17.31 4.40 -1.39
CA ARG A 198 -17.94 3.19 -0.91
C ARG A 198 -17.11 1.93 -1.09
N ASN A 199 -16.33 1.86 -2.18
CA ASN A 199 -15.43 0.75 -2.44
C ASN A 199 -14.38 0.57 -1.33
N VAL A 200 -13.94 1.65 -0.69
CA VAL A 200 -13.03 1.62 0.46
C VAL A 200 -13.79 1.25 1.73
N LEU A 201 -14.87 1.98 2.03
CA LEU A 201 -15.62 1.82 3.29
C LEU A 201 -16.26 0.45 3.45
N ASP A 202 -16.82 -0.11 2.37
CA ASP A 202 -17.62 -1.33 2.41
C ASP A 202 -16.74 -2.60 2.32
N TYR A 203 -15.48 -2.48 1.85
CA TYR A 203 -14.67 -3.66 1.50
C TYR A 203 -13.28 -3.71 2.12
N GLU A 204 -12.62 -2.57 2.34
CA GLU A 204 -11.27 -2.59 2.90
C GLU A 204 -11.30 -2.68 4.44
N PRO A 205 -10.30 -3.34 5.07
CA PRO A 205 -10.35 -3.58 6.51
C PRO A 205 -10.26 -2.27 7.30
N ALA A 206 -11.27 -1.97 8.11
CA ALA A 206 -11.34 -0.74 8.89
C ALA A 206 -10.14 -0.55 9.83
N SER A 207 -9.56 -1.65 10.32
CA SER A 207 -8.34 -1.63 11.16
C SER A 207 -7.09 -1.17 10.42
N ALA A 208 -7.08 -1.22 9.08
CA ALA A 208 -5.97 -0.71 8.27
C ALA A 208 -6.16 0.75 7.82
N LEU A 209 -7.31 1.35 8.13
CA LEU A 209 -7.67 2.68 7.66
C LEU A 209 -7.76 3.70 8.80
N PHE A 210 -8.49 3.39 9.88
CA PHE A 210 -8.99 4.40 10.79
C PHE A 210 -8.23 4.50 12.10
N VAL A 211 -8.15 5.75 12.56
CA VAL A 211 -7.67 6.14 13.89
C VAL A 211 -8.74 6.95 14.63
N PRO A 212 -8.74 6.93 15.98
CA PRO A 212 -9.64 7.78 16.77
C PRO A 212 -9.37 9.27 16.53
N ASP A 213 -10.43 10.08 16.35
CA ASP A 213 -10.33 11.54 16.14
C ASP A 213 -9.62 12.28 17.32
N ASP A 214 -9.71 11.75 18.53
CA ASP A 214 -9.06 12.32 19.72
C ASP A 214 -7.58 11.92 19.86
N ASN A 215 -7.09 10.98 19.07
CA ASN A 215 -5.69 10.56 19.05
C ASN A 215 -5.20 10.12 17.66
N PRO A 216 -5.21 11.02 16.67
CA PRO A 216 -4.90 10.65 15.27
C PRO A 216 -3.45 10.22 15.06
N LEU A 217 -2.54 10.59 15.96
CA LEU A 217 -1.12 10.23 15.89
C LEU A 217 -0.74 8.99 16.70
N VAL A 218 -1.70 8.21 17.19
CA VAL A 218 -1.45 7.10 18.12
C VAL A 218 -0.41 6.09 17.60
N PHE A 219 -0.52 5.67 16.35
CA PHE A 219 0.42 4.74 15.74
C PHE A 219 1.78 5.40 15.48
N TYR A 220 1.80 6.60 14.94
CA TYR A 220 3.04 7.33 14.68
C TYR A 220 3.86 7.56 15.95
N LYS A 221 3.20 7.96 17.05
CA LYS A 221 3.87 8.16 18.34
C LYS A 221 4.48 6.87 18.86
N ARG A 222 3.77 5.75 18.75
CA ARG A 222 4.32 4.46 19.17
C ARG A 222 5.46 4.00 18.26
N ILE A 223 5.34 4.14 16.96
CA ILE A 223 6.40 3.77 16.02
C ILE A 223 7.65 4.65 16.22
N ALA A 224 7.46 5.94 16.49
CA ALA A 224 8.59 6.83 16.82
C ALA A 224 9.34 6.38 18.08
N GLN A 225 8.64 5.92 19.12
CA GLN A 225 9.29 5.33 20.32
C GLN A 225 10.09 4.08 19.96
N ILE A 226 9.48 3.15 19.19
CA ILE A 226 10.17 1.97 18.68
C ILE A 226 11.42 2.38 17.88
N ALA A 227 11.31 3.39 17.03
CA ALA A 227 12.41 3.87 16.21
C ALA A 227 13.56 4.46 17.07
N LYS A 228 13.27 5.23 18.10
CA LYS A 228 14.31 5.71 19.04
C LYS A 228 15.10 4.58 19.68
N ASP A 229 14.41 3.50 20.06
CA ASP A 229 15.03 2.39 20.75
C ASP A 229 15.74 1.42 19.79
N SER A 230 15.39 1.41 18.50
CA SER A 230 15.82 0.37 17.57
C SER A 230 16.43 0.86 16.26
N LEU A 231 16.45 2.15 15.95
CA LEU A 231 17.27 2.64 14.85
C LEU A 231 18.77 2.52 15.20
N ALA A 232 19.56 2.19 14.20
CA ALA A 232 21.00 2.29 14.27
C ALA A 232 21.45 3.76 14.25
N ALA A 233 22.71 4.03 14.57
CA ALA A 233 23.30 5.36 14.35
C ALA A 233 23.12 5.76 12.88
N HIS A 234 22.60 6.97 12.65
CA HIS A 234 22.20 7.47 11.32
C HIS A 234 21.06 6.71 10.63
N GLY A 235 20.34 5.85 11.37
CA GLY A 235 19.15 5.18 10.84
C GLY A 235 18.02 6.15 10.51
N ILE A 236 17.15 5.75 9.61
CA ILE A 236 16.11 6.63 9.04
C ILE A 236 14.72 6.03 9.30
N LEU A 237 13.82 6.89 9.78
CA LEU A 237 12.40 6.61 9.91
C LEU A 237 11.64 7.24 8.75
N TYR A 238 10.84 6.44 8.05
CA TYR A 238 9.95 6.87 6.97
C TYR A 238 8.50 6.57 7.29
N PHE A 239 7.64 7.56 7.06
CA PHE A 239 6.19 7.42 7.20
C PHE A 239 5.44 7.84 5.94
N GLU A 240 4.40 7.10 5.57
CA GLU A 240 3.27 7.66 4.83
C GLU A 240 2.30 8.29 5.84
N ILE A 241 1.74 9.49 5.53
CA ILE A 241 1.01 10.30 6.50
C ILE A 241 -0.33 10.83 5.96
N ASN A 242 -1.25 11.12 6.89
CA ASN A 242 -2.37 12.00 6.61
C ASN A 242 -1.88 13.45 6.52
N PRO A 243 -2.09 14.17 5.39
CA PRO A 243 -1.67 15.57 5.24
C PRO A 243 -2.21 16.51 6.33
N ARG A 244 -3.36 16.19 6.93
CA ARG A 244 -3.98 17.00 7.99
C ARG A 244 -3.14 17.12 9.25
N HIS A 245 -2.34 16.11 9.53
CA HIS A 245 -1.53 15.99 10.75
C HIS A 245 -0.03 16.15 10.51
N ALA A 246 0.39 16.57 9.29
CA ALA A 246 1.79 16.64 8.91
C ALA A 246 2.62 17.56 9.82
N GLU A 247 2.11 18.74 10.15
CA GLU A 247 2.81 19.72 11.01
C GLU A 247 2.89 19.24 12.48
N GLU A 248 1.79 18.66 13.00
CA GLU A 248 1.76 18.12 14.35
C GLU A 248 2.73 16.95 14.50
N LEU A 249 2.74 16.02 13.54
CA LEU A 249 3.64 14.88 13.55
C LEU A 249 5.10 15.31 13.42
N SER A 250 5.41 16.25 12.52
CA SER A 250 6.76 16.79 12.37
C SER A 250 7.27 17.44 13.65
N SER A 251 6.43 18.26 14.29
CA SER A 251 6.75 18.89 15.58
C SER A 251 6.96 17.84 16.69
N TYR A 252 6.12 16.81 16.74
CA TYR A 252 6.26 15.71 17.67
C TYR A 252 7.60 14.97 17.49
N LEU A 253 7.93 14.56 16.27
CA LEU A 253 9.20 13.86 15.99
C LEU A 253 10.42 14.72 16.40
N THR A 254 10.41 16.01 16.08
CA THR A 254 11.47 16.93 16.49
C THR A 254 11.58 17.01 18.03
N SER A 255 10.45 17.06 18.75
CA SER A 255 10.44 17.10 20.22
C SER A 255 10.93 15.79 20.86
N GLU A 256 10.78 14.66 20.14
CA GLU A 256 11.27 13.36 20.56
C GLU A 256 12.78 13.15 20.27
N GLY A 257 13.44 14.13 19.64
CA GLY A 257 14.88 14.12 19.38
C GLY A 257 15.28 13.52 18.03
N PHE A 258 14.33 13.42 17.08
CA PHE A 258 14.71 13.13 15.69
C PHE A 258 15.25 14.40 15.03
N ASP A 259 16.30 14.22 14.22
CA ASP A 259 16.91 15.29 13.44
C ASP A 259 16.42 15.28 11.99
N ASN A 260 16.60 16.42 11.31
CA ASN A 260 16.28 16.58 9.90
C ASN A 260 14.89 16.02 9.54
N VAL A 261 13.86 16.41 10.33
CA VAL A 261 12.48 15.99 10.07
C VAL A 261 11.96 16.70 8.84
N GLU A 262 11.77 15.98 7.75
CA GLU A 262 11.35 16.51 6.46
C GLU A 262 9.93 16.05 6.12
N VAL A 263 9.04 17.01 5.80
CA VAL A 263 7.72 16.73 5.24
C VAL A 263 7.80 16.78 3.72
N ILE A 264 7.56 15.66 3.07
CA ILE A 264 7.76 15.47 1.64
C ILE A 264 6.40 15.37 0.94
N ARG A 265 6.32 15.96 -0.25
CA ARG A 265 5.10 15.95 -1.08
C ARG A 265 5.13 14.82 -2.09
N ASP A 266 3.94 14.24 -2.35
CA ASP A 266 3.72 13.29 -3.45
C ASP A 266 3.77 14.01 -4.81
N SER A 267 3.71 13.24 -5.90
CA SER A 267 3.69 13.73 -7.28
C SER A 267 2.49 14.65 -7.60
N PHE A 268 1.45 14.64 -6.75
CA PHE A 268 0.30 15.54 -6.85
C PHE A 268 0.44 16.80 -5.98
N GLY A 269 1.58 16.97 -5.28
CA GLY A 269 1.89 18.13 -4.44
C GLY A 269 1.26 18.10 -3.04
N LYS A 270 0.67 16.99 -2.60
CA LYS A 270 0.15 16.82 -1.24
C LYS A 270 1.26 16.37 -0.29
N GLN A 271 1.30 16.89 0.93
CA GLN A 271 2.17 16.38 1.99
C GLN A 271 1.79 14.92 2.28
N ARG A 272 2.67 13.99 1.93
CA ARG A 272 2.35 12.56 1.96
C ARG A 272 3.33 11.73 2.76
N PHE A 273 4.58 12.20 2.90
CA PHE A 273 5.60 11.43 3.60
C PHE A 273 6.29 12.28 4.65
N ILE A 274 6.79 11.62 5.68
CA ILE A 274 7.77 12.20 6.60
C ILE A 274 8.99 11.30 6.62
N LYS A 275 10.16 11.93 6.59
CA LYS A 275 11.45 11.33 6.81
C LYS A 275 12.12 11.99 8.00
N ALA A 276 12.69 11.19 8.92
CA ALA A 276 13.36 11.68 10.11
C ALA A 276 14.58 10.83 10.43
N TYR A 277 15.66 11.47 10.86
CA TYR A 277 16.92 10.80 11.16
C TYR A 277 17.09 10.58 12.67
N HIS A 278 17.65 9.43 13.04
CA HIS A 278 18.05 9.16 14.39
C HIS A 278 19.55 9.48 14.55
N ASN A 279 19.86 10.49 15.38
CA ASN A 279 21.23 10.74 15.82
C ASN A 279 21.41 10.21 17.23
N GLU A 280 22.17 9.15 17.37
CA GLU A 280 22.82 8.90 18.67
C GLU A 280 23.93 9.95 18.80
N GLY A 281 23.73 10.96 19.70
CA GLY A 281 24.71 11.99 20.02
C GLY A 281 25.96 11.42 20.71
#